data_a35c049052ea1936ef6cf0b0d435d3f0
#
_entry.id   a35c049052ea1936ef6cf0b0d435d3f0
#
_cell.length_a   1.000
_cell.length_b   1.000
_cell.length_c   1.000
_cell.angle_alpha   90.00
_cell.angle_beta   90.00
_cell.angle_gamma   90.00
#
_symmetry.space_group_name_H-M   'P 1'
#
loop_
_entity.id
_entity.type
_entity.pdbx_description
1 polymer ?
#
loop_
_entity_poly.entity_id
_entity_poly.type
_entity_poly.pdbx_seq_one_letter_code
_entity_poly.pdbx_strand_id
1 'polypeptide(L)'
;SVDAHGGGRVTELVARPLLAALRPELAQVLQPLGGEYAGTRELLTAVPFAPGYGVEIGLLLDTYDQLGMDAITQVNLGVRTHRNRPLSDLGVMSRQIPGTALRRSGVPDSGAALTQFPLIGGEFIPHSTEVSLEDRPPMKTLRPQQVAA
;
A
#
# COMPACT_ATOMS: atom_id res chain seq x y z
N SER A 1 1.66 0.05 -24.80
CA SER A 1 2.55 -1.10 -24.56
C SER A 1 2.09 -1.77 -23.29
N VAL A 2 1.59 -2.98 -23.42
CA VAL A 2 1.30 -3.85 -22.28
C VAL A 2 2.68 -4.31 -21.81
N ASP A 3 3.15 -3.81 -20.68
CA ASP A 3 4.37 -4.34 -20.08
C ASP A 3 4.13 -5.82 -19.80
N ALA A 4 4.92 -6.67 -20.41
CA ALA A 4 4.82 -8.13 -20.30
C ALA A 4 5.13 -8.65 -18.87
N HIS A 5 5.44 -7.76 -17.95
CA HIS A 5 5.71 -8.04 -16.55
C HIS A 5 4.48 -7.64 -15.72
N GLY A 6 3.83 -8.59 -15.15
CA GLY A 6 2.51 -8.53 -14.52
C GLY A 6 2.30 -7.60 -13.32
N GLY A 7 2.93 -6.43 -13.27
CA GLY A 7 2.78 -5.44 -12.21
C GLY A 7 2.73 -4.00 -12.72
N GLY A 8 2.07 -3.11 -11.98
CA GLY A 8 2.17 -1.68 -12.22
C GLY A 8 3.54 -1.13 -11.81
N ARG A 9 3.91 0.06 -12.32
CA ARG A 9 5.21 0.71 -12.01
C ARG A 9 5.52 0.78 -10.51
N VAL A 10 4.54 1.11 -9.69
CA VAL A 10 4.73 1.19 -8.24
C VAL A 10 4.89 -0.20 -7.62
N THR A 11 4.22 -1.21 -8.15
CA THR A 11 4.42 -2.60 -7.73
C THR A 11 5.87 -3.02 -7.96
N GLU A 12 6.39 -2.81 -9.17
CA GLU A 12 7.74 -3.26 -9.53
C GLU A 12 8.86 -2.42 -8.91
N LEU A 13 8.67 -1.10 -8.82
CA LEU A 13 9.71 -0.17 -8.40
C LEU A 13 9.71 0.13 -6.89
N VAL A 14 8.60 -0.12 -6.20
CA VAL A 14 8.46 0.18 -4.77
C VAL A 14 8.08 -1.06 -3.97
N ALA A 15 6.91 -1.67 -4.24
CA ALA A 15 6.40 -2.71 -3.35
C ALA A 15 7.26 -3.97 -3.35
N ARG A 16 7.68 -4.48 -4.51
CA ARG A 16 8.52 -5.68 -4.59
C ARG A 16 9.89 -5.50 -3.95
N PRO A 17 10.69 -4.44 -4.25
CA PRO A 17 11.96 -4.22 -3.58
C PRO A 17 11.80 -4.04 -2.07
N LEU A 18 10.75 -3.37 -1.64
CA LEU A 18 10.48 -3.12 -0.23
C LEU A 18 10.12 -4.42 0.51
N LEU A 19 9.24 -5.26 -0.07
CA LEU A 19 8.91 -6.57 0.49
C LEU A 19 10.14 -7.49 0.52
N ALA A 20 10.96 -7.49 -0.53
CA ALA A 20 12.21 -8.26 -0.54
C ALA A 20 13.15 -7.86 0.60
N ALA A 21 13.18 -6.58 0.97
CA ALA A 21 14.03 -6.07 2.04
C ALA A 21 13.45 -6.32 3.45
N LEU A 22 12.14 -6.24 3.62
CA LEU A 22 11.47 -6.25 4.94
C LEU A 22 10.75 -7.55 5.27
N ARG A 23 10.20 -8.23 4.26
CA ARG A 23 9.35 -9.43 4.38
C ARG A 23 9.56 -10.37 3.18
N PRO A 24 10.75 -10.98 3.05
CA PRO A 24 11.07 -11.82 1.89
C PRO A 24 10.11 -13.00 1.71
N GLU A 25 9.43 -13.43 2.77
CA GLU A 25 8.42 -14.49 2.72
C GLU A 25 7.24 -14.13 1.81
N LEU A 26 6.95 -12.85 1.65
CA LEU A 26 5.89 -12.33 0.80
C LEU A 26 6.32 -12.09 -0.66
N ALA A 27 7.56 -12.43 -1.03
CA ALA A 27 8.06 -12.23 -2.39
C ALA A 27 7.27 -13.03 -3.45
N GLN A 28 6.58 -14.11 -3.05
CA GLN A 28 5.72 -14.91 -3.93
C GLN A 28 4.34 -14.29 -4.21
N VAL A 29 3.99 -13.18 -3.58
CA VAL A 29 2.73 -12.48 -3.85
C VAL A 29 2.86 -11.72 -5.18
N LEU A 30 2.05 -12.12 -6.17
CA LEU A 30 2.13 -11.59 -7.54
C LEU A 30 1.70 -10.12 -7.64
N GLN A 31 0.64 -9.75 -6.90
CA GLN A 31 0.08 -8.40 -6.92
C GLN A 31 -0.11 -7.84 -5.51
N PRO A 32 0.98 -7.48 -4.82
CA PRO A 32 0.92 -6.99 -3.43
C PRO A 32 0.15 -5.67 -3.27
N LEU A 33 -0.09 -4.96 -4.36
CA LEU A 33 -0.90 -3.73 -4.43
C LEU A 33 -2.18 -3.95 -5.24
N GLY A 34 -2.66 -5.17 -5.33
CA GLY A 34 -3.92 -5.49 -6.01
C GLY A 34 -5.09 -4.87 -5.23
N GLY A 35 -5.82 -3.92 -5.86
CA GLY A 35 -6.98 -3.26 -5.25
C GLY A 35 -8.20 -4.18 -5.08
N GLU A 36 -8.08 -5.46 -5.42
CA GLU A 36 -9.12 -6.47 -5.31
C GLU A 36 -8.69 -7.53 -4.35
N TYR A 37 -9.28 -7.48 -3.17
CA TYR A 37 -9.04 -8.43 -2.12
C TYR A 37 -10.35 -8.80 -1.43
N ALA A 38 -10.37 -9.99 -0.87
CA ALA A 38 -11.44 -10.46 0.00
C ALA A 38 -10.81 -11.09 1.24
N GLY A 39 -11.52 -11.04 2.35
CA GLY A 39 -11.08 -11.63 3.60
C GLY A 39 -12.28 -11.99 4.47
N THR A 40 -12.03 -12.79 5.50
CA THR A 40 -13.08 -13.10 6.48
C THR A 40 -13.47 -11.82 7.25
N ARG A 41 -14.72 -11.73 7.65
CA ARG A 41 -15.18 -10.62 8.49
C ARG A 41 -14.40 -10.51 9.78
N GLU A 42 -14.04 -11.64 10.36
CA GLU A 42 -13.23 -11.71 11.58
C GLU A 42 -11.89 -11.01 11.40
N LEU A 43 -11.14 -11.35 10.35
CA LEU A 43 -9.86 -10.71 10.02
C LEU A 43 -10.04 -9.22 9.75
N LEU A 44 -10.95 -8.87 8.82
CA LEU A 44 -11.12 -7.49 8.38
C LEU A 44 -11.61 -6.54 9.49
N THR A 45 -12.30 -7.06 10.50
CA THR A 45 -12.67 -6.25 11.68
C THR A 45 -11.58 -6.20 12.75
N ALA A 46 -10.60 -7.10 12.69
CA ALA A 46 -9.53 -7.22 13.67
C ALA A 46 -8.28 -6.41 13.35
N VAL A 47 -8.04 -6.12 12.08
CA VAL A 47 -6.85 -5.38 11.63
C VAL A 47 -7.12 -3.88 11.45
N PRO A 48 -6.11 -3.03 11.62
CA PRO A 48 -6.20 -1.62 11.28
C PRO A 48 -6.20 -1.44 9.76
N PHE A 49 -6.71 -0.31 9.27
CA PHE A 49 -6.69 0.02 7.86
C PHE A 49 -5.76 1.20 7.60
N ALA A 50 -4.70 0.96 6.86
CA ALA A 50 -3.81 2.02 6.43
C ALA A 50 -4.54 3.00 5.47
N PRO A 51 -4.18 4.29 5.48
CA PRO A 51 -4.81 5.28 4.63
C PRO A 51 -4.37 5.13 3.17
N GLY A 52 -5.27 5.56 2.28
CA GLY A 52 -4.99 5.69 0.84
C GLY A 52 -4.42 4.42 0.23
N TYR A 53 -3.30 4.57 -0.46
CA TYR A 53 -2.63 3.47 -1.17
C TYR A 53 -1.79 2.54 -0.27
N GLY A 54 -1.79 2.75 1.02
CA GLY A 54 -1.19 1.83 1.98
C GLY A 54 -2.09 0.66 2.35
N VAL A 55 -3.38 0.70 1.98
CA VAL A 55 -4.37 -0.28 2.46
C VAL A 55 -4.06 -1.71 2.04
N GLU A 56 -3.72 -1.93 0.78
CA GLU A 56 -3.46 -3.28 0.26
C GLU A 56 -2.23 -3.91 0.92
N ILE A 57 -1.11 -3.17 0.95
CA ILE A 57 0.12 -3.69 1.55
C ILE A 57 -0.04 -3.83 3.07
N GLY A 58 -0.79 -2.94 3.72
CA GLY A 58 -1.11 -3.04 5.14
C GLY A 58 -1.88 -4.31 5.46
N LEU A 59 -2.97 -4.59 4.73
CA LEU A 59 -3.76 -5.80 4.90
C LEU A 59 -2.95 -7.08 4.62
N LEU A 60 -2.09 -7.07 3.61
CA LEU A 60 -1.21 -8.18 3.29
C LEU A 60 -0.27 -8.50 4.45
N LEU A 61 0.41 -7.47 4.99
CA LEU A 61 1.34 -7.61 6.11
C LEU A 61 0.62 -8.03 7.40
N ASP A 62 -0.50 -7.39 7.73
CA ASP A 62 -1.28 -7.71 8.92
C ASP A 62 -1.85 -9.15 8.87
N THR A 63 -2.27 -9.61 7.69
CA THR A 63 -2.73 -10.99 7.49
C THR A 63 -1.59 -11.98 7.69
N TYR A 64 -0.45 -11.70 7.08
CA TYR A 64 0.73 -12.55 7.24
C TYR A 64 1.21 -12.63 8.69
N ASP A 65 1.30 -11.49 9.36
CA ASP A 65 1.78 -11.44 10.76
C ASP A 65 0.82 -12.14 11.73
N GLN A 66 -0.49 -12.14 11.47
CA GLN A 66 -1.48 -12.79 12.34
C GLN A 66 -1.73 -14.26 12.02
N LEU A 67 -1.73 -14.64 10.75
CA LEU A 67 -2.22 -15.95 10.30
C LEU A 67 -1.20 -16.75 9.48
N GLY A 68 -0.09 -16.13 9.08
CA GLY A 68 0.93 -16.77 8.25
C GLY A 68 0.56 -16.85 6.77
N MET A 69 1.49 -17.39 5.98
CA MET A 69 1.36 -17.47 4.52
C MET A 69 0.24 -18.39 4.06
N ASP A 70 -0.06 -19.44 4.80
CA ASP A 70 -1.11 -20.43 4.48
C ASP A 70 -2.53 -19.83 4.48
N ALA A 71 -2.70 -18.67 5.10
CA ALA A 71 -3.97 -17.94 5.10
C ALA A 71 -4.14 -17.01 3.90
N ILE A 72 -3.11 -16.89 3.04
CA ILE A 72 -3.10 -16.00 1.88
C ILE A 72 -3.22 -16.82 0.61
N THR A 73 -4.27 -16.58 -0.17
CA THR A 73 -4.45 -17.20 -1.47
C THR A 73 -4.52 -16.15 -2.57
N GLN A 74 -4.18 -16.55 -3.79
CA GLN A 74 -4.19 -15.67 -4.94
C GLN A 74 -5.12 -16.24 -6.01
N VAL A 75 -5.96 -15.39 -6.57
CA VAL A 75 -6.93 -15.75 -7.61
C VAL A 75 -6.59 -14.99 -8.89
N ASN A 76 -6.48 -15.72 -9.99
CA ASN A 76 -6.27 -15.12 -11.30
C ASN A 76 -7.60 -14.50 -11.81
N LEU A 77 -7.66 -13.19 -11.88
CA LEU A 77 -8.81 -12.43 -12.39
C LEU A 77 -8.70 -12.10 -13.89
N GLY A 78 -7.70 -12.66 -14.58
CA GLY A 78 -7.44 -12.39 -16.00
C GLY A 78 -6.70 -11.07 -16.24
N VAL A 79 -6.74 -10.63 -17.50
CA VAL A 79 -6.05 -9.40 -17.93
C VAL A 79 -6.90 -8.18 -17.59
N ARG A 80 -6.30 -7.22 -16.91
CA ARG A 80 -6.91 -5.92 -16.60
C ARG A 80 -6.20 -4.79 -17.31
N THR A 81 -6.98 -3.87 -17.85
CA THR A 81 -6.45 -2.65 -18.46
C THR A 81 -6.56 -1.51 -17.45
N HIS A 82 -5.44 -0.95 -17.06
CA HIS A 82 -5.39 0.22 -16.18
C HIS A 82 -5.06 1.49 -16.97
N ARG A 83 -5.65 2.60 -16.58
CA ARG A 83 -5.21 3.91 -17.05
C ARG A 83 -3.86 4.24 -16.41
N ASN A 84 -2.87 4.55 -17.24
CA ASN A 84 -1.59 5.04 -16.76
C ASN A 84 -1.76 6.43 -16.13
N ARG A 85 -1.37 6.57 -14.88
CA ARG A 85 -1.29 7.88 -14.21
C ARG A 85 0.05 8.55 -14.54
N PRO A 86 0.11 9.88 -14.56
CA PRO A 86 1.37 10.61 -14.60
C PRO A 86 2.31 10.19 -13.48
N LEU A 87 3.61 10.26 -13.71
CA LEU A 87 4.60 9.84 -12.71
C LEU A 87 4.53 10.68 -11.43
N SER A 88 4.20 11.97 -11.55
CA SER A 88 3.97 12.86 -10.42
C SER A 88 2.89 12.35 -9.46
N ASP A 89 1.78 11.86 -10.01
CA ASP A 89 0.65 11.35 -9.21
C ASP A 89 0.99 10.04 -8.49
N LEU A 90 1.92 9.26 -9.06
CA LEU A 90 2.42 8.04 -8.44
C LEU A 90 3.33 8.33 -7.24
N GLY A 91 3.85 9.54 -7.10
CA GLY A 91 4.72 9.92 -5.98
C GLY A 91 4.04 9.76 -4.63
N VAL A 92 2.83 10.29 -4.46
CA VAL A 92 2.05 10.17 -3.21
C VAL A 92 1.77 8.70 -2.88
N MET A 93 1.33 7.93 -3.88
CA MET A 93 1.14 6.47 -3.74
C MET A 93 2.43 5.79 -3.29
N SER A 94 3.55 6.13 -3.97
CA SER A 94 4.88 5.59 -3.67
C SER A 94 5.38 5.98 -2.27
N ARG A 95 4.87 7.04 -1.66
CA ARG A 95 5.21 7.45 -0.29
C ARG A 95 4.36 6.72 0.76
N GLN A 96 3.07 6.48 0.48
CA GLN A 96 2.17 5.79 1.42
C GLN A 96 2.52 4.31 1.60
N ILE A 97 2.91 3.64 0.53
CA ILE A 97 3.24 2.21 0.56
C ILE A 97 4.43 1.91 1.48
N PRO A 98 5.63 2.52 1.32
CA PRO A 98 6.73 2.30 2.24
C PRO A 98 6.43 2.78 3.65
N GLY A 99 5.72 3.90 3.83
CA GLY A 99 5.34 4.35 5.16
C GLY A 99 4.52 3.32 5.93
N THR A 100 3.57 2.67 5.26
CA THR A 100 2.80 1.57 5.84
C THR A 100 3.67 0.34 6.11
N ALA A 101 4.48 -0.07 5.15
CA ALA A 101 5.30 -1.27 5.28
C ALA A 101 6.38 -1.13 6.37
N LEU A 102 7.04 0.03 6.46
CA LEU A 102 7.99 0.34 7.52
C LEU A 102 7.34 0.25 8.90
N ARG A 103 6.17 0.87 9.08
CA ARG A 103 5.42 0.83 10.35
C ARG A 103 5.08 -0.61 10.74
N ARG A 104 4.56 -1.43 9.81
CA ARG A 104 4.25 -2.86 10.05
C ARG A 104 5.48 -3.69 10.36
N SER A 105 6.64 -3.23 9.92
CA SER A 105 7.93 -3.90 10.15
C SER A 105 8.69 -3.36 11.37
N GLY A 106 8.11 -2.42 12.12
CA GLY A 106 8.76 -1.81 13.27
C GLY A 106 9.96 -0.93 12.92
N VAL A 107 10.05 -0.48 11.68
CA VAL A 107 11.12 0.40 11.21
C VAL A 107 10.64 1.85 11.29
N PRO A 108 11.40 2.77 11.93
CA PRO A 108 11.02 4.17 12.03
C PRO A 108 10.87 4.85 10.66
N ASP A 109 9.81 5.63 10.51
CA ASP A 109 9.59 6.54 9.39
C ASP A 109 9.67 7.98 9.90
N SER A 110 10.34 8.86 9.15
CA SER A 110 10.47 10.28 9.54
C SER A 110 9.13 11.02 9.59
N GLY A 111 8.11 10.50 8.91
CA GLY A 111 6.83 11.18 8.74
C GLY A 111 6.89 12.41 7.82
N ALA A 112 8.04 12.69 7.21
CA ALA A 112 8.22 13.88 6.38
C ALA A 112 7.32 13.87 5.14
N ALA A 113 6.89 15.08 4.74
CA ALA A 113 6.19 15.34 3.49
C ALA A 113 6.99 14.86 2.28
N LEU A 114 6.30 14.50 1.22
CA LEU A 114 6.93 14.20 -0.06
C LEU A 114 7.19 15.51 -0.80
N THR A 115 8.46 15.80 -1.09
CA THR A 115 8.84 16.93 -1.93
C THR A 115 9.18 16.45 -3.34
N GLN A 116 8.52 17.03 -4.33
CA GLN A 116 8.73 16.79 -5.75
C GLN A 116 9.14 18.09 -6.44
N PHE A 117 9.76 18.00 -7.61
CA PHE A 117 10.29 19.15 -8.33
C PHE A 117 9.73 19.18 -9.77
N PRO A 118 8.46 19.59 -9.96
CA PRO A 118 7.91 19.78 -11.30
C PRO A 118 8.66 20.89 -12.04
N LEU A 119 8.81 20.71 -13.36
CA LEU A 119 9.36 21.72 -14.25
C LEU A 119 8.23 22.69 -14.65
N ILE A 120 8.30 23.92 -14.18
CA ILE A 120 7.30 24.97 -14.45
C ILE A 120 8.02 26.19 -15.02
N GLY A 121 7.65 26.61 -16.23
CA GLY A 121 8.26 27.78 -16.86
C GLY A 121 9.77 27.65 -17.14
N GLY A 122 10.30 26.43 -17.22
CA GLY A 122 11.72 26.15 -17.40
C GLY A 122 12.53 26.03 -16.11
N GLU A 123 11.90 26.13 -14.94
CA GLU A 123 12.53 26.01 -13.63
C GLU A 123 11.95 24.84 -12.83
N PHE A 124 12.79 24.17 -12.03
CA PHE A 124 12.36 23.15 -11.08
C PHE A 124 11.85 23.80 -9.80
N ILE A 125 10.54 23.73 -9.58
CA ILE A 125 9.89 24.36 -8.43
C ILE A 125 9.61 23.28 -7.38
N PRO A 126 10.09 23.39 -6.11
CA PRO A 126 9.77 22.43 -5.08
C PRO A 126 8.28 22.48 -4.73
N HIS A 127 7.65 21.31 -4.72
CA HIS A 127 6.26 21.12 -4.31
C HIS A 127 6.20 20.02 -3.25
N SER A 128 5.76 20.37 -2.04
CA SER A 128 5.64 19.45 -0.93
C SER A 128 4.19 19.05 -0.68
N THR A 129 3.96 17.75 -0.55
CA THR A 129 2.65 17.17 -0.27
C THR A 129 2.70 16.42 1.05
N GLU A 130 1.86 16.81 1.99
CA GLU A 130 1.64 16.05 3.21
C GLU A 130 0.97 14.71 2.88
N VAL A 131 1.53 13.63 3.43
CA VAL A 131 1.04 12.28 3.18
C VAL A 131 0.61 11.65 4.50
N SER A 132 -0.69 11.43 4.63
CA SER A 132 -1.22 10.74 5.82
C SER A 132 -0.75 9.29 5.85
N LEU A 133 -0.19 8.89 6.99
CA LEU A 133 0.25 7.53 7.29
C LEU A 133 -0.48 6.94 8.50
N GLU A 134 -1.44 7.67 9.07
CA GLU A 134 -2.15 7.25 10.27
C GLU A 134 -3.25 6.24 9.94
N ASP A 135 -3.19 5.09 10.59
CA ASP A 135 -4.16 4.01 10.41
C ASP A 135 -5.52 4.36 11.03
N ARG A 136 -6.57 3.87 10.39
CA ARG A 136 -7.88 3.73 11.04
C ARG A 136 -7.82 2.54 11.98
N PRO A 137 -8.29 2.68 13.24
CA PRO A 137 -8.25 1.59 14.20
C PRO A 137 -9.10 0.40 13.76
N PRO A 138 -8.79 -0.82 14.24
CA PRO A 138 -9.59 -1.99 13.97
C PRO A 138 -11.06 -1.77 14.33
N MET A 139 -11.98 -2.14 13.44
CA MET A 139 -13.42 -1.91 13.62
C MET A 139 -13.95 -2.49 14.94
N LYS A 140 -13.44 -3.65 15.36
CA LYS A 140 -13.85 -4.29 16.62
C LYS A 140 -13.51 -3.50 17.88
N THR A 141 -12.58 -2.50 17.77
CA THR A 141 -12.21 -1.65 18.91
C THR A 141 -13.09 -0.41 19.04
N LEU A 142 -13.89 -0.11 18.02
CA LEU A 142 -14.79 1.05 18.02
C LEU A 142 -16.03 0.74 18.84
N ARG A 143 -16.46 1.71 19.65
CA ARG A 143 -17.74 1.62 20.36
C ARG A 143 -18.89 1.78 19.38
N PRO A 144 -20.08 1.16 19.63
CA PRO A 144 -21.24 1.29 18.73
C PRO A 144 -21.65 2.72 18.38
N GLN A 145 -21.44 3.67 19.30
CA GLN A 145 -21.74 5.10 19.08
C GLN A 145 -20.77 5.81 18.12
N GLN A 146 -19.60 5.23 17.83
CA GLN A 146 -18.64 5.76 16.86
C GLN A 146 -18.86 5.24 15.44
N VAL A 147 -19.69 4.23 15.28
CA VAL A 147 -20.05 3.60 13.98
C VAL A 147 -21.26 4.28 13.34
N ALA A 148 -22.04 5.04 14.12
CA ALA A 148 -23.28 5.70 13.67
C ALA A 148 -23.07 7.18 13.21
N ALA A 149 -21.82 7.63 13.11
CA ALA A 149 -21.48 8.98 12.64
C ALA A 149 -20.87 8.87 11.19
#